data_b0c28eab4181cc66097d66bbb125dcd7
#
_entry.id   b0c28eab4181cc66097d66bbb125dcd7
#
_cell.length_a   1.000
_cell.length_b   1.000
_cell.length_c   1.000
_cell.angle_alpha   90.00
_cell.angle_beta   90.00
_cell.angle_gamma   90.00
#
_symmetry.space_group_name_H-M   'P 1'
#
loop_
_entity.id
_entity.type
_entity.pdbx_description
1 polymer ?
#
loop_
_entity_poly.entity_id
_entity_poly.type
_entity_poly.pdbx_seq_one_letter_code
_entity_poly.pdbx_strand_id
1 'polypeptide(L)'
;MANHNATYQQVNTVSVNRERILEIAEDTEYNKKDYRVFLALLAQLDGYTIPKNNANSKDPLNFKKIDIEQMADLLSLSKKDVKKSINNLYDDGYIEMGSNDTIKDGYRFTF
;
A
#
# COMPACT_ATOMS: atom_id res chain seq x y z
N MET A 1 -3.17 9.32 30.29
CA MET A 1 -3.27 9.26 29.82
C MET A 1 -3.74 8.95 29.34
N ALA A 2 -4.06 8.77 29.20
CA ALA A 2 -4.45 8.59 28.67
C ALA A 2 -5.05 8.29 28.20
N ASN A 3 -5.41 8.11 28.19
CA ASN A 3 -5.90 7.89 27.65
C ASN A 3 -6.60 7.94 27.23
N HIS A 4 -6.91 8.03 27.50
CA HIS A 4 -7.86 8.27 27.05
C HIS A 4 -8.03 8.41 25.90
N ASN A 5 -8.26 8.35 26.20
CA ASN A 5 -7.79 8.66 24.99
C ASN A 5 -7.87 7.57 23.98
N ALA A 6 -8.10 6.36 24.39
CA ALA A 6 -8.21 5.22 23.50
C ALA A 6 -9.28 5.42 22.43
N THR A 7 -10.34 6.14 22.73
CA THR A 7 -11.42 6.34 21.76
C THR A 7 -11.05 7.30 20.66
N TYR A 8 -10.01 8.08 20.86
CA TYR A 8 -9.62 9.09 19.87
C TYR A 8 -8.31 8.82 19.24
N GLN A 9 -7.64 7.80 19.67
CA GLN A 9 -6.31 7.56 19.17
C GLN A 9 -6.38 7.18 17.72
N GLN A 10 -5.40 7.62 16.99
CA GLN A 10 -5.26 7.22 15.61
C GLN A 10 -4.80 5.79 15.55
N VAL A 11 -5.18 5.11 14.46
CA VAL A 11 -4.74 3.76 14.24
C VAL A 11 -3.29 3.79 13.77
N ASN A 12 -2.41 3.19 14.54
CA ASN A 12 -1.00 3.12 14.20
C ASN A 12 -0.58 1.75 13.71
N THR A 13 -1.56 0.88 13.48
CA THR A 13 -1.30 -0.47 13.00
C THR A 13 -2.05 -0.72 11.72
N VAL A 14 -1.54 -1.65 10.94
CA VAL A 14 -2.15 -2.08 9.69
C VAL A 14 -2.31 -3.59 9.76
N SER A 15 -3.50 -4.07 9.44
CA SER A 15 -3.75 -5.51 9.40
C SER A 15 -3.44 -6.03 8.01
N VAL A 16 -2.57 -7.03 7.94
CA VAL A 16 -2.17 -7.62 6.67
C VAL A 16 -2.19 -9.14 6.77
N ASN A 17 -2.31 -9.78 5.62
CA ASN A 17 -2.25 -11.23 5.55
C ASN A 17 -0.80 -11.67 5.66
N ARG A 18 -0.53 -12.45 6.70
CA ARG A 18 0.81 -12.90 7.02
C ARG A 18 1.45 -13.71 5.90
N GLU A 19 0.68 -14.61 5.29
CA GLU A 19 1.20 -15.46 4.24
C GLU A 19 1.56 -14.67 3.00
N ARG A 20 0.79 -13.64 2.68
CA ARG A 20 1.10 -12.79 1.54
C ARG A 20 2.36 -11.97 1.77
N ILE A 21 2.57 -11.53 3.01
CA ILE A 21 3.80 -10.82 3.36
C ILE A 21 5.00 -11.75 3.16
N LEU A 22 4.89 -13.00 3.57
CA LEU A 22 5.97 -13.96 3.38
C LEU A 22 6.24 -14.24 1.92
N GLU A 23 5.21 -14.30 1.08
CA GLU A 23 5.40 -14.46 -0.37
C GLU A 23 6.27 -13.35 -0.93
N ILE A 24 5.98 -12.11 -0.54
CA ILE A 24 6.79 -10.98 -1.02
C ILE A 24 8.22 -11.10 -0.51
N ALA A 25 8.39 -11.44 0.75
CA ALA A 25 9.71 -11.54 1.36
C ALA A 25 10.57 -12.63 0.72
N GLU A 26 9.92 -13.68 0.23
CA GLU A 26 10.62 -14.81 -0.40
C GLU A 26 10.85 -14.63 -1.90
N ASP A 27 10.29 -13.59 -2.48
CA ASP A 27 10.37 -13.35 -3.91
C ASP A 27 11.75 -12.80 -4.26
N THR A 28 12.55 -13.62 -4.91
CA THR A 28 13.92 -13.25 -5.25
C THR A 28 14.00 -12.23 -6.38
N GLU A 29 12.88 -11.97 -7.06
CA GLU A 29 12.82 -10.95 -8.11
C GLU A 29 12.72 -9.54 -7.53
N TYR A 30 12.35 -9.43 -6.26
CA TYR A 30 12.22 -8.13 -5.62
C TYR A 30 13.56 -7.67 -5.07
N ASN A 31 13.82 -6.37 -5.22
CA ASN A 31 15.04 -5.78 -4.73
C ASN A 31 14.76 -4.84 -3.56
N LYS A 32 15.79 -4.21 -3.05
CA LYS A 32 15.71 -3.32 -1.90
C LYS A 32 14.72 -2.18 -2.13
N LYS A 33 14.70 -1.62 -3.34
CA LYS A 33 13.79 -0.51 -3.66
C LYS A 33 12.35 -0.99 -3.62
N ASP A 34 12.09 -2.19 -4.14
CA ASP A 34 10.75 -2.76 -4.13
C ASP A 34 10.23 -2.92 -2.70
N TYR A 35 11.07 -3.45 -1.81
CA TYR A 35 10.67 -3.62 -0.42
C TYR A 35 10.43 -2.29 0.27
N ARG A 36 11.24 -1.30 -0.01
CA ARG A 36 11.07 0.02 0.59
C ARG A 36 9.77 0.68 0.15
N VAL A 37 9.45 0.57 -1.13
CA VAL A 37 8.19 1.08 -1.66
C VAL A 37 7.02 0.32 -1.06
N PHE A 38 7.12 -0.99 -0.98
CA PHE A 38 6.09 -1.83 -0.37
C PHE A 38 5.80 -1.38 1.06
N LEU A 39 6.84 -1.20 1.86
CA LEU A 39 6.66 -0.77 3.25
C LEU A 39 6.04 0.61 3.34
N ALA A 40 6.43 1.52 2.45
CA ALA A 40 5.85 2.87 2.44
C ALA A 40 4.37 2.83 2.07
N LEU A 41 4.00 1.97 1.12
CA LEU A 41 2.60 1.81 0.75
C LEU A 41 1.77 1.27 1.92
N LEU A 42 2.32 0.30 2.65
CA LEU A 42 1.65 -0.22 3.84
C LEU A 42 1.48 0.87 4.90
N ALA A 43 2.53 1.66 5.11
CA ALA A 43 2.51 2.67 6.15
C ALA A 43 1.49 3.77 5.91
N GLN A 44 1.05 3.94 4.68
CA GLN A 44 0.07 4.98 4.36
C GLN A 44 -1.37 4.55 4.59
N LEU A 45 -1.59 3.28 4.85
CA LEU A 45 -2.94 2.79 5.11
C LEU A 45 -3.37 3.14 6.53
N ASP A 46 -4.66 3.31 6.69
CA ASP A 46 -5.22 3.78 7.96
C ASP A 46 -5.87 2.63 8.72
N GLY A 47 -5.11 1.56 8.94
CA GLY A 47 -5.53 0.48 9.80
C GLY A 47 -6.18 -0.69 9.10
N TYR A 48 -6.41 -0.62 7.81
CA TYR A 48 -6.95 -1.76 7.06
C TYR A 48 -6.40 -1.77 5.64
N THR A 49 -6.40 -2.93 5.04
CA THR A 49 -5.85 -3.10 3.70
C THR A 49 -6.95 -3.29 2.65
N ILE A 50 -8.00 -3.99 3.00
CA ILE A 50 -9.10 -4.27 2.08
C ILE A 50 -10.43 -4.05 2.80
N PRO A 51 -11.35 -3.31 2.20
CA PRO A 51 -12.69 -3.16 2.77
C PRO A 51 -13.39 -4.52 2.77
N LYS A 52 -13.91 -4.91 3.93
CA LYS A 52 -14.48 -6.24 4.10
C LYS A 52 -15.69 -6.50 3.22
N ASN A 53 -16.53 -5.50 3.06
CA ASN A 53 -17.82 -5.68 2.40
C ASN A 53 -17.80 -5.40 0.93
N ASN A 54 -16.75 -4.75 0.45
CA ASN A 54 -16.70 -4.30 -0.95
C ASN A 54 -15.35 -4.59 -1.56
N ALA A 55 -14.82 -5.77 -1.27
CA ALA A 55 -13.47 -6.12 -1.70
C ALA A 55 -13.31 -6.03 -3.22
N ASN A 56 -14.38 -6.27 -3.97
CA ASN A 56 -14.33 -6.21 -5.43
C ASN A 56 -14.82 -4.90 -6.00
N SER A 57 -15.22 -3.96 -5.13
CA SER A 57 -15.78 -2.70 -5.60
C SER A 57 -14.69 -1.77 -6.07
N LYS A 58 -14.94 -1.06 -7.15
CA LYS A 58 -14.07 -0.01 -7.66
C LYS A 58 -14.44 1.37 -7.11
N ASP A 59 -15.24 1.41 -6.04
CA ASP A 59 -15.58 2.66 -5.38
C ASP A 59 -14.29 3.39 -4.99
N PRO A 60 -14.12 4.66 -5.39
CA PRO A 60 -12.90 5.41 -5.07
C PRO A 60 -12.54 5.46 -3.60
N LEU A 61 -13.51 5.32 -2.70
CA LEU A 61 -13.24 5.32 -1.27
C LEU A 61 -12.48 4.09 -0.81
N ASN A 62 -12.45 3.05 -1.63
CA ASN A 62 -11.74 1.81 -1.30
C ASN A 62 -10.26 1.86 -1.68
N PHE A 63 -9.81 2.95 -2.25
CA PHE A 63 -8.44 3.09 -2.73
C PHE A 63 -7.77 4.28 -2.05
N LYS A 64 -6.53 4.07 -1.65
CA LYS A 64 -5.73 5.14 -1.03
C LYS A 64 -4.99 5.89 -2.12
N LYS A 65 -5.21 7.20 -2.18
CA LYS A 65 -4.49 8.01 -3.14
C LYS A 65 -3.08 8.29 -2.66
N ILE A 66 -2.17 8.43 -3.59
CA ILE A 66 -0.76 8.58 -3.28
C ILE A 66 -0.15 9.64 -4.18
N ASP A 67 0.76 10.39 -3.60
CA ASP A 67 1.58 11.34 -4.33
C ASP A 67 2.93 10.71 -4.59
N ILE A 68 3.18 10.34 -5.85
CA ILE A 68 4.42 9.65 -6.24
C ILE A 68 5.63 10.53 -5.97
N GLU A 69 5.52 11.82 -6.23
CA GLU A 69 6.63 12.73 -6.03
C GLU A 69 7.00 12.82 -4.55
N GLN A 70 5.99 12.94 -3.70
CA GLN A 70 6.21 12.97 -2.26
C GLN A 70 6.85 11.68 -1.76
N MET A 71 6.38 10.55 -2.25
CA MET A 71 6.94 9.26 -1.86
C MET A 71 8.38 9.13 -2.32
N ALA A 72 8.67 9.56 -3.54
CA ALA A 72 10.03 9.52 -4.05
C ALA A 72 10.96 10.36 -3.18
N ASP A 73 10.52 11.55 -2.80
CA ASP A 73 11.30 12.41 -1.91
C ASP A 73 11.52 11.76 -0.55
N LEU A 74 10.45 11.21 0.02
CA LEU A 74 10.52 10.55 1.32
C LEU A 74 11.51 9.40 1.33
N LEU A 75 11.53 8.62 0.26
CA LEU A 75 12.38 7.44 0.17
C LEU A 75 13.74 7.71 -0.45
N SER A 76 13.98 8.93 -0.92
CA SER A 76 15.19 9.28 -1.66
C SER A 76 15.39 8.40 -2.89
N LEU A 77 14.30 8.18 -3.60
CA LEU A 77 14.29 7.44 -4.85
C LEU A 77 13.82 8.34 -5.97
N SER A 78 14.10 7.96 -7.21
CA SER A 78 13.52 8.67 -8.34
C SER A 78 12.05 8.28 -8.50
N LYS A 79 11.27 9.15 -9.13
CA LYS A 79 9.88 8.84 -9.44
C LYS A 79 9.79 7.59 -10.33
N LYS A 80 10.74 7.44 -11.22
CA LYS A 80 10.80 6.28 -12.10
C LYS A 80 10.95 4.99 -11.30
N ASP A 81 11.83 4.99 -10.31
CA ASP A 81 12.05 3.82 -9.47
C ASP A 81 10.83 3.50 -8.62
N VAL A 82 10.17 4.53 -8.07
CA VAL A 82 8.96 4.32 -7.28
C VAL A 82 7.87 3.71 -8.15
N LYS A 83 7.66 4.24 -9.35
CA LYS A 83 6.65 3.72 -10.26
C LYS A 83 6.94 2.28 -10.67
N LYS A 84 8.21 1.97 -10.91
CA LYS A 84 8.60 0.63 -11.29
C LYS A 84 8.28 -0.37 -10.18
N SER A 85 8.59 -0.02 -8.95
CA SER A 85 8.30 -0.89 -7.81
C SER A 85 6.79 -1.08 -7.61
N ILE A 86 6.02 0.00 -7.78
CA ILE A 86 4.56 -0.10 -7.70
C ILE A 86 4.03 -1.02 -8.79
N ASN A 87 4.54 -0.89 -10.00
CA ASN A 87 4.11 -1.76 -11.10
C ASN A 87 4.47 -3.21 -10.86
N ASN A 88 5.62 -3.48 -10.25
CA ASN A 88 5.99 -4.84 -9.91
C ASN A 88 4.99 -5.46 -8.94
N LEU A 89 4.57 -4.70 -7.93
CA LEU A 89 3.56 -5.17 -6.98
C LEU A 89 2.21 -5.39 -7.65
N TYR A 90 1.86 -4.50 -8.57
CA TYR A 90 0.61 -4.60 -9.30
C TYR A 90 0.62 -5.83 -10.23
N ASP A 91 1.70 -6.01 -10.97
CA ASP A 91 1.81 -7.12 -11.93
C ASP A 91 1.78 -8.46 -11.21
N ASP A 92 2.31 -8.52 -10.00
CA ASP A 92 2.33 -9.75 -9.22
C ASP A 92 1.05 -9.97 -8.42
N GLY A 93 0.09 -9.05 -8.54
CA GLY A 93 -1.21 -9.21 -7.90
C GLY A 93 -1.26 -8.85 -6.44
N TYR A 94 -0.26 -8.20 -5.90
CA TYR A 94 -0.26 -7.80 -4.50
C TYR A 94 -1.04 -6.52 -4.24
N ILE A 95 -1.16 -5.68 -5.25
CA ILE A 95 -1.99 -4.48 -5.15
C ILE A 95 -2.92 -4.39 -6.35
N GLU A 96 -4.00 -3.66 -6.14
CA GLU A 96 -4.90 -3.24 -7.22
C GLU A 96 -4.84 -1.73 -7.30
N MET A 97 -5.10 -1.21 -8.48
CA MET A 97 -5.21 0.21 -8.72
C MET A 97 -6.67 0.57 -8.95
N GLY A 98 -6.99 1.85 -8.79
CA GLY A 98 -8.37 2.31 -8.89
C GLY A 98 -8.98 2.15 -10.28
N SER A 99 -10.08 2.85 -10.52
CA SER A 99 -10.99 2.55 -11.61
C SER A 99 -10.37 2.57 -13.01
N ASN A 100 -9.30 3.32 -13.21
CA ASN A 100 -8.63 3.39 -14.51
C ASN A 100 -7.34 2.59 -14.56
N ASP A 101 -7.13 1.73 -13.58
CA ASP A 101 -5.94 0.89 -13.48
C ASP A 101 -4.65 1.69 -13.50
N THR A 102 -4.69 2.88 -12.90
CA THR A 102 -3.51 3.71 -12.74
C THR A 102 -3.35 4.10 -11.29
N ILE A 103 -2.09 4.36 -10.90
CA ILE A 103 -1.81 4.76 -9.52
C ILE A 103 -2.45 6.11 -9.17
N LYS A 104 -2.80 6.91 -10.17
CA LYS A 104 -3.49 8.19 -9.94
C LYS A 104 -4.84 7.99 -9.26
N ASP A 105 -5.47 6.85 -9.50
CA ASP A 105 -6.78 6.54 -8.94
C ASP A 105 -6.67 5.84 -7.60
N GLY A 106 -5.47 5.73 -7.08
CA GLY A 106 -5.22 5.12 -5.80
C GLY A 106 -4.88 3.65 -5.89
N TYR A 107 -4.58 3.07 -4.74
CA TYR A 107 -4.22 1.66 -4.64
C TYR A 107 -4.85 1.05 -3.41
N ARG A 108 -4.88 -0.26 -3.40
CA ARG A 108 -5.17 -1.05 -2.21
C ARG A 108 -4.44 -2.38 -2.32
N PHE A 109 -4.14 -2.99 -1.20
CA PHE A 109 -3.58 -4.34 -1.20
C PHE A 109 -4.68 -5.36 -1.42
N THR A 110 -4.33 -6.47 -2.04
CA THR A 110 -5.28 -7.54 -2.33
C THR A 110 -5.42 -8.52 -1.15
N PHE A 111 -4.78 -8.21 -0.06
CA PHE A 111 -4.76 -9.11 1.11
C PHE A 111 -4.90 -8.40 2.43
#